data_cfd62312ea2b4391604772bbf59ac5d5
#
_entry.id   cfd62312ea2b4391604772bbf59ac5d5
#
_cell.length_a   1.000
_cell.length_b   1.000
_cell.length_c   1.000
_cell.angle_alpha   90.00
_cell.angle_beta   90.00
_cell.angle_gamma   90.00
#
_symmetry.space_group_name_H-M   'P 1'
#
loop_
_entity.id
_entity.type
_entity.pdbx_description
1 polymer ?
#
loop_
_entity_poly.entity_id
_entity_poly.type
_entity_poly.pdbx_seq_one_letter_code
_entity_poly.pdbx_strand_id
1 'polypeptide(L)'
;TRIRGLLGRVSMYRLVLASLGLLTVIALALSFAGLVGPDPLEIVVSATVLAAACALADIAAQSVLRMPRRLESSFITAAILLFVVRPTLEPLGLAGLVLAGVVASLSKYLLVWRGRHIFNPAATGATVLTIVSVWAPDLGGSAWWVGTPWLAGPVLVLGLLLLARTDRLAIVAVFWVVAGAVAFVRTTVQFQAAGFPVDVPAVLLQVAFSSPFLFLGAFMLSEPLTLPPRRRQQFLVAVVVGVLAGWPIALGGITLGQERALLIGNLVAFLFCLRAAVRLRVEARRDLTPTVRELTFRAARPFSFSPGQYLELDVPHRRADSRGTRREFSIASAPEDLPTVRIAFKDGSRSSYKRALAEVPVGGTLAVTGVWGDFVLPARPTAPVLLVAAGIGVTPFVSQLRHLAATGQARDVVLVYVVSEASELAFRDDIAASGIPVVVFCRDEPRDLPAGWVWAGPDRVDADALIRAVPDIARRAAYVSGPPRLIASLAPALSRATSLTTDAFAGY
;
A
#
# COMPACT_ATOMS: atom_id res chain seq x y z
N THR A 1 15.71 10.45 6.08
CA THR A 1 15.91 11.86 5.72
C THR A 1 14.70 12.69 6.18
N ARG A 2 14.84 14.02 6.41
CA ARG A 2 13.80 14.95 6.91
C ARG A 2 12.49 14.88 6.12
N ILE A 3 12.56 14.65 4.81
CA ILE A 3 11.39 14.52 3.91
C ILE A 3 10.52 13.32 4.29
N ARG A 4 11.10 12.13 4.54
CA ARG A 4 10.32 10.94 4.96
C ARG A 4 9.67 11.14 6.33
N GLY A 5 10.29 11.88 7.24
CA GLY A 5 9.72 12.22 8.55
C GLY A 5 8.54 13.19 8.47
N LEU A 6 8.56 14.16 7.55
CA LEU A 6 7.46 15.10 7.28
C LEU A 6 6.29 14.40 6.57
N LEU A 7 6.58 13.60 5.54
CA LEU A 7 5.59 12.82 4.80
C LEU A 7 4.90 11.76 5.69
N GLY A 8 5.58 11.25 6.72
CA GLY A 8 5.03 10.31 7.69
C GLY A 8 3.88 10.85 8.56
N ARG A 9 3.74 12.18 8.65
CA ARG A 9 2.70 12.83 9.46
C ARG A 9 1.38 13.05 8.73
N VAL A 10 1.39 12.95 7.39
CA VAL A 10 0.20 13.18 6.54
C VAL A 10 -0.38 11.82 6.13
N SER A 11 -1.71 11.68 6.17
CA SER A 11 -2.35 10.47 5.67
C SER A 11 -2.08 10.32 4.17
N MET A 12 -1.96 9.07 3.69
CA MET A 12 -1.71 8.79 2.28
C MET A 12 -2.79 9.43 1.38
N TYR A 13 -4.07 9.37 1.76
CA TYR A 13 -5.17 9.99 1.03
C TYR A 13 -5.01 11.50 0.89
N ARG A 14 -4.62 12.18 1.96
CA ARG A 14 -4.36 13.64 1.92
C ARG A 14 -3.17 13.99 1.04
N LEU A 15 -2.12 13.17 1.08
CA LEU A 15 -0.95 13.37 0.22
C LEU A 15 -1.30 13.22 -1.26
N VAL A 16 -2.06 12.17 -1.62
CA VAL A 16 -2.55 11.97 -2.99
C VAL A 16 -3.45 13.14 -3.43
N LEU A 17 -4.40 13.53 -2.59
CA LEU A 17 -5.31 14.64 -2.89
C LEU A 17 -4.56 15.97 -3.06
N ALA A 18 -3.61 16.26 -2.19
CA ALA A 18 -2.78 17.47 -2.28
C ALA A 18 -1.90 17.45 -3.55
N SER A 19 -1.33 16.30 -3.91
CA SER A 19 -0.54 16.14 -5.14
C SER A 19 -1.39 16.34 -6.39
N LEU A 20 -2.58 15.74 -6.44
CA LEU A 20 -3.52 15.93 -7.58
C LEU A 20 -4.06 17.35 -7.64
N GLY A 21 -4.35 17.99 -6.50
CA GLY A 21 -4.76 19.38 -6.42
C GLY A 21 -3.66 20.32 -6.93
N LEU A 22 -2.41 20.10 -6.51
CA LEU A 22 -1.28 20.88 -7.01
C LEU A 22 -1.06 20.65 -8.51
N LEU A 23 -1.19 19.41 -8.98
CA LEU A 23 -1.11 19.10 -10.41
C LEU A 23 -2.21 19.82 -11.20
N THR A 24 -3.43 19.90 -10.67
CA THR A 24 -4.55 20.65 -11.29
C THR A 24 -4.24 22.16 -11.37
N VAL A 25 -3.65 22.75 -10.33
CA VAL A 25 -3.22 24.16 -10.34
C VAL A 25 -2.12 24.39 -11.37
N ILE A 26 -1.13 23.49 -11.46
CA ILE A 26 -0.08 23.57 -12.49
C ILE A 26 -0.68 23.45 -13.89
N ALA A 27 -1.58 22.48 -14.11
CA ALA A 27 -2.24 22.30 -15.39
C ALA A 27 -3.07 23.54 -15.80
N LEU A 28 -3.75 24.17 -14.83
CA LEU A 28 -4.49 25.42 -15.06
C LEU A 28 -3.54 26.56 -15.45
N ALA A 29 -2.41 26.71 -14.78
CA ALA A 29 -1.42 27.71 -15.12
C ALA A 29 -0.83 27.50 -16.52
N LEU A 30 -0.54 26.25 -16.89
CA LEU A 30 -0.08 25.88 -18.24
C LEU A 30 -1.16 26.11 -19.31
N SER A 31 -2.43 25.91 -18.95
CA SER A 31 -3.57 26.20 -19.82
C SER A 31 -3.70 27.70 -20.12
N PHE A 32 -3.55 28.55 -19.10
CA PHE A 32 -3.50 30.02 -19.32
C PHE A 32 -2.34 30.46 -20.22
N ALA A 33 -1.23 29.71 -20.21
CA ALA A 33 -0.09 29.93 -21.06
C ALA A 33 -0.25 29.32 -22.49
N GLY A 34 -1.38 28.62 -22.77
CA GLY A 34 -1.61 27.95 -24.04
C GLY A 34 -0.71 26.70 -24.28
N LEU A 35 -0.13 26.14 -23.23
CA LEU A 35 0.84 25.01 -23.30
C LEU A 35 0.19 23.65 -23.21
N VAL A 36 -1.07 23.56 -22.80
CA VAL A 36 -1.87 22.31 -22.74
C VAL A 36 -3.18 22.50 -23.49
N GLY A 37 -3.77 21.41 -23.99
CA GLY A 37 -4.90 21.47 -24.92
C GLY A 37 -6.22 22.01 -24.36
N PRO A 38 -6.67 21.64 -23.12
CA PRO A 38 -7.92 22.16 -22.57
C PRO A 38 -7.81 23.63 -22.15
N ASP A 39 -8.87 24.42 -22.40
CA ASP A 39 -8.96 25.80 -21.94
C ASP A 39 -9.10 25.90 -20.41
N PRO A 40 -8.66 27.02 -19.78
CA PRO A 40 -8.77 27.19 -18.33
C PRO A 40 -10.20 27.03 -17.81
N LEU A 41 -11.20 27.55 -18.52
CA LEU A 41 -12.60 27.44 -18.13
C LEU A 41 -13.10 25.99 -18.23
N GLU A 42 -12.69 25.25 -19.26
CA GLU A 42 -12.98 23.81 -19.41
C GLU A 42 -12.46 23.02 -18.24
N ILE A 43 -11.20 23.28 -17.82
CA ILE A 43 -10.59 22.60 -16.66
C ILE A 43 -11.39 22.88 -15.38
N VAL A 44 -11.71 24.15 -15.09
CA VAL A 44 -12.40 24.54 -13.86
C VAL A 44 -13.82 23.98 -13.80
N VAL A 45 -14.58 24.11 -14.90
CA VAL A 45 -15.96 23.62 -14.97
C VAL A 45 -15.98 22.08 -14.86
N SER A 46 -15.13 21.39 -15.63
CA SER A 46 -15.05 19.93 -15.60
C SER A 46 -14.60 19.41 -14.22
N ALA A 47 -13.62 20.05 -13.58
CA ALA A 47 -13.20 19.70 -12.22
C ALA A 47 -14.35 19.84 -11.22
N THR A 48 -15.13 20.93 -11.31
CA THR A 48 -16.28 21.19 -10.45
C THR A 48 -17.39 20.16 -10.65
N VAL A 49 -17.73 19.86 -11.91
CA VAL A 49 -18.76 18.87 -12.26
C VAL A 49 -18.35 17.46 -11.77
N LEU A 50 -17.11 17.04 -12.02
CA LEU A 50 -16.59 15.75 -11.56
C LEU A 50 -16.57 15.67 -10.03
N ALA A 51 -16.12 16.73 -9.35
CA ALA A 51 -16.10 16.78 -7.89
C ALA A 51 -17.51 16.66 -7.30
N ALA A 52 -18.47 17.40 -7.86
CA ALA A 52 -19.87 17.35 -7.46
C ALA A 52 -20.50 15.96 -7.73
N ALA A 53 -20.32 15.40 -8.93
CA ALA A 53 -20.86 14.10 -9.31
C ALA A 53 -20.31 12.99 -8.41
N CYS A 54 -18.99 12.94 -8.20
CA CYS A 54 -18.38 11.95 -7.31
C CYS A 54 -18.81 12.11 -5.86
N ALA A 55 -18.85 13.34 -5.35
CA ALA A 55 -19.22 13.59 -3.95
C ALA A 55 -20.70 13.25 -3.69
N LEU A 56 -21.61 13.66 -4.57
CA LEU A 56 -23.03 13.37 -4.43
C LEU A 56 -23.34 11.86 -4.54
N ALA A 57 -22.71 11.16 -5.49
CA ALA A 57 -22.85 9.71 -5.61
C ALA A 57 -22.32 8.96 -4.38
N ASP A 58 -21.14 9.36 -3.87
CA ASP A 58 -20.58 8.77 -2.66
C ASP A 58 -21.45 9.07 -1.42
N ILE A 59 -21.96 10.30 -1.25
CA ILE A 59 -22.86 10.66 -0.15
C ILE A 59 -24.13 9.84 -0.21
N ALA A 60 -24.74 9.68 -1.38
CA ALA A 60 -25.94 8.87 -1.57
C ALA A 60 -25.68 7.41 -1.20
N ALA A 61 -24.61 6.80 -1.75
CA ALA A 61 -24.25 5.42 -1.47
C ALA A 61 -23.93 5.20 0.02
N GLN A 62 -23.14 6.09 0.64
CA GLN A 62 -22.79 6.01 2.07
C GLN A 62 -24.02 6.18 2.97
N SER A 63 -24.98 7.02 2.57
CA SER A 63 -26.22 7.22 3.31
C SER A 63 -27.12 5.97 3.26
N VAL A 64 -27.30 5.38 2.07
CA VAL A 64 -28.07 4.14 1.88
C VAL A 64 -27.42 2.97 2.65
N LEU A 65 -26.10 2.84 2.57
CA LEU A 65 -25.35 1.78 3.25
C LEU A 65 -25.07 2.07 4.73
N ARG A 66 -25.55 3.20 5.26
CA ARG A 66 -25.33 3.67 6.64
C ARG A 66 -23.86 3.71 7.04
N MET A 67 -22.99 4.06 6.09
CA MET A 67 -21.57 4.21 6.30
C MET A 67 -21.19 5.63 6.72
N PRO A 68 -20.07 5.83 7.44
CA PRO A 68 -19.60 7.19 7.76
C PRO A 68 -19.20 7.93 6.49
N ARG A 69 -19.56 9.21 6.41
CA ARG A 69 -19.27 10.07 5.25
C ARG A 69 -17.77 10.28 5.10
N ARG A 70 -17.24 10.02 3.90
CA ARG A 70 -15.83 10.16 3.52
C ARG A 70 -15.70 10.70 2.12
N LEU A 71 -15.37 11.98 2.00
CA LEU A 71 -15.27 12.67 0.72
C LEU A 71 -13.85 12.73 0.16
N GLU A 72 -12.81 12.44 0.95
CA GLU A 72 -11.42 12.46 0.47
C GLU A 72 -11.24 11.52 -0.74
N SER A 73 -11.81 10.32 -0.69
CA SER A 73 -11.77 9.36 -1.81
C SER A 73 -12.57 9.84 -3.04
N SER A 74 -13.65 10.58 -2.83
CA SER A 74 -14.47 11.14 -3.91
C SER A 74 -13.68 12.17 -4.70
N PHE A 75 -13.03 13.10 -4.01
CA PHE A 75 -12.20 14.13 -4.63
C PHE A 75 -10.97 13.58 -5.33
N ILE A 76 -10.32 12.53 -4.77
CA ILE A 76 -9.23 11.84 -5.45
C ILE A 76 -9.72 11.22 -6.77
N THR A 77 -10.86 10.53 -6.75
CA THR A 77 -11.45 9.93 -7.96
C THR A 77 -11.78 10.99 -9.00
N ALA A 78 -12.41 12.10 -8.59
CA ALA A 78 -12.73 13.21 -9.46
C ALA A 78 -11.48 13.84 -10.08
N ALA A 79 -10.43 14.08 -9.28
CA ALA A 79 -9.18 14.65 -9.76
C ALA A 79 -8.44 13.72 -10.74
N ILE A 80 -8.46 12.41 -10.52
CA ILE A 80 -7.91 11.43 -11.48
C ILE A 80 -8.72 11.46 -12.77
N LEU A 81 -10.05 11.44 -12.70
CA LEU A 81 -10.92 11.51 -13.88
C LEU A 81 -10.68 12.78 -14.70
N LEU A 82 -10.45 13.93 -14.06
CA LEU A 82 -10.14 15.19 -14.73
C LEU A 82 -8.96 15.04 -15.71
N PHE A 83 -7.93 14.30 -15.37
CA PHE A 83 -6.74 14.08 -16.21
C PHE A 83 -6.90 12.94 -17.23
N VAL A 84 -7.87 12.06 -17.02
CA VAL A 84 -8.15 10.88 -17.88
C VAL A 84 -9.20 11.21 -18.94
N VAL A 85 -10.24 11.97 -18.60
CA VAL A 85 -11.33 12.35 -19.52
C VAL A 85 -11.09 13.77 -20.04
N ARG A 86 -11.50 14.05 -21.27
CA ARG A 86 -11.32 15.38 -21.86
C ARG A 86 -12.20 16.42 -21.15
N PRO A 87 -11.63 17.51 -20.62
CA PRO A 87 -12.40 18.65 -20.13
C PRO A 87 -13.22 19.30 -21.26
N THR A 88 -14.39 19.79 -20.92
CA THR A 88 -15.33 20.36 -21.93
C THR A 88 -16.32 21.34 -21.30
N LEU A 89 -16.90 22.21 -22.12
CA LEU A 89 -18.05 23.06 -21.78
C LEU A 89 -19.33 22.61 -22.48
N GLU A 90 -19.22 21.64 -23.39
CA GLU A 90 -20.37 21.14 -24.14
C GLU A 90 -21.35 20.41 -23.20
N PRO A 91 -22.68 20.71 -23.30
CA PRO A 91 -23.66 20.15 -22.35
C PRO A 91 -23.69 18.62 -22.32
N LEU A 92 -23.59 17.94 -23.46
CA LEU A 92 -23.54 16.47 -23.53
C LEU A 92 -22.23 15.95 -23.03
N GLY A 93 -21.11 16.62 -23.28
CA GLY A 93 -19.82 16.28 -22.71
C GLY A 93 -19.82 16.38 -21.16
N LEU A 94 -20.46 17.43 -20.60
CA LEU A 94 -20.67 17.57 -19.15
C LEU A 94 -21.52 16.43 -18.57
N ALA A 95 -22.56 16.00 -19.29
CA ALA A 95 -23.35 14.81 -18.92
C ALA A 95 -22.48 13.55 -18.92
N GLY A 96 -21.55 13.40 -19.86
CA GLY A 96 -20.56 12.33 -19.88
C GLY A 96 -19.64 12.36 -18.66
N LEU A 97 -19.18 13.55 -18.22
CA LEU A 97 -18.38 13.70 -17.00
C LEU A 97 -19.19 13.29 -15.76
N VAL A 98 -20.46 13.66 -15.67
CA VAL A 98 -21.35 13.21 -14.60
C VAL A 98 -21.48 11.69 -14.60
N LEU A 99 -21.72 11.07 -15.77
CA LEU A 99 -21.78 9.62 -15.92
C LEU A 99 -20.50 8.96 -15.42
N ALA A 100 -19.33 9.41 -15.85
CA ALA A 100 -18.05 8.87 -15.43
C ALA A 100 -17.85 8.99 -13.91
N GLY A 101 -18.15 10.15 -13.33
CA GLY A 101 -18.03 10.41 -11.89
C GLY A 101 -18.96 9.54 -11.04
N VAL A 102 -20.23 9.42 -11.45
CA VAL A 102 -21.24 8.59 -10.76
C VAL A 102 -20.85 7.11 -10.82
N VAL A 103 -20.51 6.60 -12.01
CA VAL A 103 -20.08 5.20 -12.19
C VAL A 103 -18.82 4.91 -11.39
N ALA A 104 -17.81 5.78 -11.44
CA ALA A 104 -16.60 5.63 -10.66
C ALA A 104 -16.88 5.56 -9.15
N SER A 105 -17.73 6.44 -8.64
CA SER A 105 -18.09 6.44 -7.22
C SER A 105 -18.91 5.24 -6.83
N LEU A 106 -19.92 4.86 -7.59
CA LEU A 106 -20.74 3.68 -7.29
C LEU A 106 -19.95 2.37 -7.39
N SER A 107 -18.96 2.28 -8.28
CA SER A 107 -18.10 1.09 -8.40
C SER A 107 -17.39 0.74 -7.09
N LYS A 108 -17.10 1.72 -6.23
CA LYS A 108 -16.49 1.52 -4.90
C LYS A 108 -17.39 0.71 -3.95
N TYR A 109 -18.68 0.64 -4.21
CA TYR A 109 -19.66 -0.06 -3.38
C TYR A 109 -20.22 -1.30 -4.07
N LEU A 110 -20.38 -1.26 -5.40
CA LEU A 110 -20.98 -2.33 -6.18
C LEU A 110 -19.95 -3.37 -6.63
N LEU A 111 -18.74 -2.92 -7.02
CA LEU A 111 -17.67 -3.80 -7.49
C LEU A 111 -16.66 -4.08 -6.37
N VAL A 112 -17.19 -4.58 -5.26
CA VAL A 112 -16.44 -4.89 -4.04
C VAL A 112 -16.56 -6.36 -3.70
N TRP A 113 -15.44 -7.00 -3.46
CA TRP A 113 -15.42 -8.36 -2.94
C TRP A 113 -14.75 -8.39 -1.57
N ARG A 114 -15.50 -8.85 -0.57
CA ARG A 114 -15.00 -8.94 0.82
C ARG A 114 -14.36 -7.63 1.30
N GLY A 115 -14.96 -6.50 0.86
CA GLY A 115 -14.58 -5.14 1.24
C GLY A 115 -13.31 -4.60 0.57
N ARG A 116 -12.76 -5.23 -0.48
CA ARG A 116 -11.74 -4.67 -1.35
C ARG A 116 -12.35 -4.30 -2.70
N HIS A 117 -11.91 -3.16 -3.23
CA HIS A 117 -12.25 -2.82 -4.60
C HIS A 117 -11.64 -3.86 -5.56
N ILE A 118 -12.44 -4.36 -6.49
CA ILE A 118 -11.94 -5.24 -7.55
C ILE A 118 -11.19 -4.39 -8.58
N PHE A 119 -11.77 -3.25 -8.93
CA PHE A 119 -11.29 -2.36 -9.98
C PHE A 119 -10.97 -0.96 -9.44
N ASN A 120 -10.03 -0.28 -10.07
CA ASN A 120 -9.77 1.13 -9.84
C ASN A 120 -11.00 1.96 -10.23
N PRO A 121 -11.57 2.78 -9.32
CA PRO A 121 -12.84 3.49 -9.57
C PRO A 121 -12.77 4.44 -10.76
N ALA A 122 -11.72 5.24 -10.87
CA ALA A 122 -11.57 6.21 -11.97
C ALA A 122 -11.44 5.49 -13.32
N ALA A 123 -10.67 4.39 -13.38
CA ALA A 123 -10.56 3.57 -14.59
C ALA A 123 -11.91 2.95 -14.97
N THR A 124 -12.72 2.54 -13.99
CA THR A 124 -14.08 2.01 -14.23
C THR A 124 -14.98 3.07 -14.84
N GLY A 125 -15.02 4.27 -14.25
CA GLY A 125 -15.83 5.38 -14.76
C GLY A 125 -15.44 5.80 -16.18
N ALA A 126 -14.14 5.98 -16.43
CA ALA A 126 -13.62 6.33 -17.75
C ALA A 126 -13.90 5.23 -18.80
N THR A 127 -13.79 3.95 -18.41
CA THR A 127 -14.11 2.82 -19.30
C THR A 127 -15.58 2.79 -19.69
N VAL A 128 -16.49 2.94 -18.71
CA VAL A 128 -17.93 2.95 -18.99
C VAL A 128 -18.31 4.14 -19.89
N LEU A 129 -17.80 5.33 -19.60
CA LEU A 129 -18.01 6.49 -20.47
C LEU A 129 -17.56 6.18 -21.90
N THR A 130 -16.33 5.68 -22.10
CA THR A 130 -15.80 5.37 -23.43
C THR A 130 -16.62 4.30 -24.16
N ILE A 131 -17.15 3.30 -23.43
CA ILE A 131 -18.02 2.27 -24.03
C ILE A 131 -19.35 2.89 -24.47
N VAL A 132 -19.98 3.70 -23.62
CA VAL A 132 -21.25 4.38 -23.95
C VAL A 132 -21.08 5.33 -25.11
N SER A 133 -19.94 6.00 -25.22
CA SER A 133 -19.63 6.94 -26.29
C SER A 133 -19.50 6.29 -27.69
N VAL A 134 -19.41 4.98 -27.79
CA VAL A 134 -19.52 4.26 -29.08
C VAL A 134 -20.88 4.51 -29.73
N TRP A 135 -21.93 4.61 -28.91
CA TRP A 135 -23.31 4.85 -29.39
C TRP A 135 -23.75 6.32 -29.20
N ALA A 136 -23.06 7.08 -28.38
CA ALA A 136 -23.35 8.50 -28.10
C ALA A 136 -22.03 9.29 -28.05
N PRO A 137 -21.39 9.56 -29.19
CA PRO A 137 -20.04 10.19 -29.27
C PRO A 137 -19.95 11.54 -28.57
N ASP A 138 -21.02 12.30 -28.53
CA ASP A 138 -21.06 13.64 -27.93
C ASP A 138 -20.91 13.63 -26.41
N LEU A 139 -21.05 12.48 -25.76
CA LEU A 139 -20.74 12.33 -24.33
C LEU A 139 -19.24 12.41 -24.01
N GLY A 140 -18.39 12.32 -25.04
CA GLY A 140 -16.94 12.33 -24.92
C GLY A 140 -16.40 10.96 -24.46
N GLY A 141 -15.11 10.89 -24.15
CA GLY A 141 -14.45 9.65 -23.76
C GLY A 141 -13.12 9.89 -23.06
N SER A 142 -12.37 8.82 -22.80
CA SER A 142 -11.02 8.93 -22.24
C SER A 142 -10.07 9.53 -23.29
N ALA A 143 -9.34 10.58 -22.90
CA ALA A 143 -8.42 11.31 -23.77
C ALA A 143 -6.99 11.32 -23.21
N TRP A 144 -6.80 11.05 -21.93
CA TRP A 144 -5.50 11.06 -21.25
C TRP A 144 -4.66 12.31 -21.55
N TRP A 145 -5.30 13.48 -21.55
CA TRP A 145 -4.65 14.74 -21.90
C TRP A 145 -3.49 15.14 -20.97
N VAL A 146 -3.35 14.45 -19.82
CA VAL A 146 -2.19 14.54 -18.94
C VAL A 146 -0.88 14.11 -19.62
N GLY A 147 -0.97 13.30 -20.68
CA GLY A 147 0.16 12.82 -21.48
C GLY A 147 0.75 13.90 -22.39
N THR A 148 1.27 14.97 -21.81
CA THR A 148 1.96 16.06 -22.53
C THR A 148 3.35 16.30 -21.93
N PRO A 149 4.32 16.76 -22.74
CA PRO A 149 5.66 17.07 -22.25
C PRO A 149 5.67 18.06 -21.07
N TRP A 150 4.76 19.02 -21.07
CA TRP A 150 4.67 20.06 -20.04
C TRP A 150 4.21 19.52 -18.67
N LEU A 151 3.37 18.52 -18.66
CA LEU A 151 2.90 17.88 -17.42
C LEU A 151 3.78 16.72 -16.98
N ALA A 152 4.64 16.17 -17.86
CA ALA A 152 5.46 15.01 -17.54
C ALA A 152 6.39 15.26 -16.33
N GLY A 153 7.04 16.41 -16.26
CA GLY A 153 7.90 16.80 -15.13
C GLY A 153 7.13 16.87 -13.80
N PRO A 154 6.08 17.69 -13.70
CA PRO A 154 5.22 17.75 -12.50
C PRO A 154 4.65 16.39 -12.08
N VAL A 155 4.14 15.60 -13.01
CA VAL A 155 3.61 14.25 -12.76
C VAL A 155 4.70 13.33 -12.19
N LEU A 156 5.91 13.37 -12.77
CA LEU A 156 7.03 12.56 -12.30
C LEU A 156 7.44 12.95 -10.87
N VAL A 157 7.61 14.25 -10.59
CA VAL A 157 8.02 14.72 -9.25
C VAL A 157 6.99 14.36 -8.19
N LEU A 158 5.73 14.69 -8.43
CA LEU A 158 4.65 14.38 -7.48
C LEU A 158 4.43 12.88 -7.35
N GLY A 159 4.53 12.14 -8.46
CA GLY A 159 4.47 10.69 -8.48
C GLY A 159 5.58 10.04 -7.66
N LEU A 160 6.85 10.48 -7.82
CA LEU A 160 7.98 9.96 -7.04
C LEU A 160 7.81 10.22 -5.54
N LEU A 161 7.25 11.37 -5.14
CA LEU A 161 6.91 11.64 -3.73
C LEU A 161 5.90 10.62 -3.18
N LEU A 162 4.86 10.29 -3.94
CA LEU A 162 3.86 9.29 -3.57
C LEU A 162 4.47 7.88 -3.50
N LEU A 163 5.24 7.50 -4.50
CA LEU A 163 5.87 6.18 -4.62
C LEU A 163 6.93 5.96 -3.52
N ALA A 164 7.69 7.00 -3.16
CA ALA A 164 8.64 6.93 -2.05
C ALA A 164 7.94 6.76 -0.69
N ARG A 165 6.71 7.29 -0.54
CA ARG A 165 5.90 7.15 0.68
C ARG A 165 5.24 5.77 0.78
N THR A 166 4.89 5.17 -0.35
CA THR A 166 4.15 3.89 -0.41
C THR A 166 5.03 2.67 -0.63
N ASP A 167 6.34 2.86 -0.80
CA ASP A 167 7.32 1.80 -1.18
C ASP A 167 6.93 1.04 -2.46
N ARG A 168 6.33 1.76 -3.43
CA ARG A 168 5.84 1.19 -4.71
C ARG A 168 6.71 1.54 -5.91
N LEU A 169 7.83 2.26 -5.69
CA LEU A 169 8.68 2.73 -6.78
C LEU A 169 9.16 1.60 -7.69
N ALA A 170 9.63 0.48 -7.13
CA ALA A 170 10.17 -0.62 -7.93
C ALA A 170 9.10 -1.24 -8.87
N ILE A 171 7.86 -1.38 -8.40
CA ILE A 171 6.76 -1.96 -9.18
C ILE A 171 6.37 -1.03 -10.32
N VAL A 172 6.23 0.26 -10.01
CA VAL A 172 5.87 1.27 -11.01
C VAL A 172 7.01 1.49 -12.01
N ALA A 173 8.27 1.42 -11.59
CA ALA A 173 9.42 1.47 -12.50
C ALA A 173 9.39 0.31 -13.51
N VAL A 174 9.08 -0.91 -13.09
CA VAL A 174 8.91 -2.05 -14.01
C VAL A 174 7.77 -1.77 -15.00
N PHE A 175 6.63 -1.25 -14.53
CA PHE A 175 5.55 -0.85 -15.42
C PHE A 175 5.99 0.20 -16.44
N TRP A 176 6.68 1.27 -16.02
CA TRP A 176 7.16 2.33 -16.92
C TRP A 176 8.12 1.80 -17.99
N VAL A 177 9.06 0.93 -17.59
CA VAL A 177 10.02 0.32 -18.53
C VAL A 177 9.30 -0.57 -19.52
N VAL A 178 8.38 -1.43 -19.08
CA VAL A 178 7.65 -2.35 -19.96
C VAL A 178 6.73 -1.58 -20.89
N ALA A 179 5.91 -0.66 -20.37
CA ALA A 179 4.98 0.13 -21.18
C ALA A 179 5.74 1.00 -22.20
N GLY A 180 6.84 1.63 -21.77
CA GLY A 180 7.69 2.43 -22.64
C GLY A 180 8.34 1.61 -23.75
N ALA A 181 8.93 0.45 -23.43
CA ALA A 181 9.55 -0.43 -24.42
C ALA A 181 8.53 -0.95 -25.44
N VAL A 182 7.37 -1.40 -24.98
CA VAL A 182 6.29 -1.88 -25.87
C VAL A 182 5.73 -0.75 -26.74
N ALA A 183 5.51 0.43 -26.16
CA ALA A 183 5.05 1.59 -26.93
C ALA A 183 6.08 2.06 -27.96
N PHE A 184 7.37 2.02 -27.61
CA PHE A 184 8.45 2.33 -28.53
C PHE A 184 8.46 1.37 -29.73
N VAL A 185 8.41 0.06 -29.49
CA VAL A 185 8.35 -0.96 -30.55
C VAL A 185 7.11 -0.75 -31.41
N ARG A 186 5.93 -0.57 -30.80
CA ARG A 186 4.69 -0.29 -31.55
C ARG A 186 4.82 0.93 -32.46
N THR A 187 5.28 2.05 -31.91
CA THR A 187 5.40 3.33 -32.64
C THR A 187 6.38 3.18 -33.80
N THR A 188 7.53 2.52 -33.55
CA THR A 188 8.52 2.22 -34.60
C THR A 188 7.92 1.38 -35.72
N VAL A 189 7.20 0.29 -35.40
CA VAL A 189 6.52 -0.57 -36.38
C VAL A 189 5.47 0.20 -37.17
N GLN A 190 4.71 1.08 -36.51
CA GLN A 190 3.68 1.90 -37.17
C GLN A 190 4.30 2.91 -38.16
N PHE A 191 5.42 3.59 -37.80
CA PHE A 191 6.12 4.48 -38.71
C PHE A 191 6.66 3.71 -39.93
N GLN A 192 7.30 2.57 -39.69
CA GLN A 192 7.82 1.72 -40.79
C GLN A 192 6.71 1.23 -41.72
N ALA A 193 5.59 0.76 -41.16
CA ALA A 193 4.44 0.30 -41.94
C ALA A 193 3.80 1.42 -42.75
N ALA A 194 3.86 2.66 -42.27
CA ALA A 194 3.39 3.86 -42.97
C ALA A 194 4.42 4.43 -43.96
N GLY A 195 5.61 3.82 -44.10
CA GLY A 195 6.65 4.28 -45.01
C GLY A 195 7.43 5.52 -44.54
N PHE A 196 7.30 5.89 -43.27
CA PHE A 196 8.03 7.03 -42.70
C PHE A 196 9.39 6.59 -42.09
N PRO A 197 10.43 7.44 -42.20
CA PRO A 197 11.68 7.20 -41.53
C PRO A 197 11.50 7.24 -40.01
N VAL A 198 12.14 6.33 -39.28
CA VAL A 198 12.09 6.27 -37.82
C VAL A 198 13.19 7.13 -37.23
N ASP A 199 12.83 8.24 -36.61
CA ASP A 199 13.72 9.02 -35.75
C ASP A 199 13.68 8.45 -34.33
N VAL A 200 14.64 7.59 -33.98
CA VAL A 200 14.70 6.89 -32.68
C VAL A 200 14.72 7.85 -31.50
N PRO A 201 15.53 8.92 -31.44
CA PRO A 201 15.47 9.94 -30.40
C PRO A 201 14.10 10.58 -30.25
N ALA A 202 13.47 10.99 -31.34
CA ALA A 202 12.14 11.61 -31.31
C ALA A 202 11.06 10.65 -30.76
N VAL A 203 11.08 9.40 -31.21
CA VAL A 203 10.14 8.36 -30.68
C VAL A 203 10.38 8.11 -29.19
N LEU A 204 11.62 8.03 -28.73
CA LEU A 204 11.92 7.86 -27.31
C LEU A 204 11.41 9.04 -26.47
N LEU A 205 11.63 10.27 -26.91
CA LEU A 205 11.13 11.47 -26.24
C LEU A 205 9.60 11.51 -26.22
N GLN A 206 8.97 11.18 -27.34
CA GLN A 206 7.51 11.08 -27.42
C GLN A 206 6.95 10.04 -26.43
N VAL A 207 7.50 8.85 -26.40
CA VAL A 207 7.07 7.79 -25.48
C VAL A 207 7.32 8.18 -24.02
N ALA A 208 8.45 8.80 -23.71
CA ALA A 208 8.78 9.17 -22.33
C ALA A 208 7.93 10.33 -21.79
N PHE A 209 7.64 11.36 -22.63
CA PHE A 209 7.07 12.61 -22.13
C PHE A 209 5.66 12.90 -22.65
N SER A 210 5.21 12.24 -23.73
CA SER A 210 3.87 12.45 -24.30
C SER A 210 2.93 11.25 -24.10
N SER A 211 3.41 10.19 -23.41
CA SER A 211 2.55 9.06 -23.02
C SER A 211 2.03 9.24 -21.59
N PRO A 212 0.81 8.81 -21.28
CA PRO A 212 0.24 8.96 -19.92
C PRO A 212 0.79 7.95 -18.91
N PHE A 213 1.86 7.22 -19.24
CA PHE A 213 2.39 6.14 -18.39
C PHE A 213 2.88 6.62 -17.03
N LEU A 214 3.47 7.82 -16.97
CA LEU A 214 3.92 8.41 -15.71
C LEU A 214 2.73 8.59 -14.74
N PHE A 215 1.62 9.14 -15.24
CA PHE A 215 0.42 9.34 -14.43
C PHE A 215 -0.27 8.03 -14.09
N LEU A 216 -0.49 7.14 -15.06
CA LEU A 216 -1.10 5.84 -14.85
C LEU A 216 -0.35 5.03 -13.79
N GLY A 217 0.98 4.97 -13.86
CA GLY A 217 1.81 4.23 -12.92
C GLY A 217 1.77 4.81 -11.51
N ALA A 218 1.99 6.12 -11.38
CA ALA A 218 2.16 6.76 -10.10
C ALA A 218 0.85 6.98 -9.33
N PHE A 219 -0.25 7.30 -10.01
CA PHE A 219 -1.51 7.70 -9.37
C PHE A 219 -2.61 6.63 -9.42
N MET A 220 -2.51 5.64 -10.31
CA MET A 220 -3.57 4.65 -10.48
C MET A 220 -3.09 3.20 -10.23
N LEU A 221 -2.01 2.75 -10.89
CA LEU A 221 -1.48 1.40 -10.70
C LEU A 221 -0.95 1.19 -9.28
N SER A 222 -0.39 2.22 -8.66
CA SER A 222 0.17 2.17 -7.31
C SER A 222 -0.89 2.05 -6.20
N GLU A 223 -2.18 2.06 -6.52
CA GLU A 223 -3.27 1.99 -5.54
C GLU A 223 -3.23 0.68 -4.74
N PRO A 224 -3.07 0.73 -3.39
CA PRO A 224 -2.89 -0.48 -2.58
C PRO A 224 -4.09 -1.42 -2.58
N LEU A 225 -5.31 -0.88 -2.73
CA LEU A 225 -6.55 -1.66 -2.64
C LEU A 225 -6.78 -2.58 -3.85
N THR A 226 -6.18 -2.25 -5.00
CA THR A 226 -6.33 -3.01 -6.25
C THR A 226 -5.10 -3.85 -6.59
N LEU A 227 -4.01 -3.76 -5.82
CA LEU A 227 -2.81 -4.57 -6.01
C LEU A 227 -2.87 -5.90 -5.24
N PRO A 228 -2.24 -6.98 -5.78
CA PRO A 228 -2.15 -8.25 -5.08
C PRO A 228 -1.13 -8.17 -3.91
N PRO A 229 -1.22 -9.12 -2.95
CA PRO A 229 -0.47 -9.03 -1.70
C PRO A 229 1.05 -9.24 -1.82
N ARG A 230 1.51 -10.10 -2.73
CA ARG A 230 2.93 -10.48 -2.83
C ARG A 230 3.66 -9.65 -3.87
N ARG A 231 4.89 -9.20 -3.59
CA ARG A 231 5.71 -8.41 -4.54
C ARG A 231 5.83 -9.06 -5.93
N ARG A 232 6.06 -10.37 -6.01
CA ARG A 232 6.14 -11.10 -7.30
C ARG A 232 4.85 -10.98 -8.11
N GLN A 233 3.69 -11.04 -7.45
CA GLN A 233 2.39 -10.88 -8.10
C GLN A 233 2.17 -9.43 -8.56
N GLN A 234 2.64 -8.46 -7.78
CA GLN A 234 2.60 -7.03 -8.14
C GLN A 234 3.45 -6.75 -9.38
N PHE A 235 4.65 -7.34 -9.48
CA PHE A 235 5.47 -7.27 -10.69
C PHE A 235 4.77 -7.89 -11.90
N LEU A 236 4.11 -9.04 -11.74
CA LEU A 236 3.32 -9.64 -12.83
C LEU A 236 2.20 -8.69 -13.29
N VAL A 237 1.45 -8.10 -12.38
CA VAL A 237 0.41 -7.10 -12.71
C VAL A 237 1.03 -5.91 -13.44
N ALA A 238 2.16 -5.39 -12.97
CA ALA A 238 2.87 -4.28 -13.61
C ALA A 238 3.28 -4.61 -15.05
N VAL A 239 3.78 -5.83 -15.30
CA VAL A 239 4.13 -6.30 -16.64
C VAL A 239 2.88 -6.44 -17.52
N VAL A 240 1.81 -7.07 -17.02
CA VAL A 240 0.55 -7.24 -17.79
C VAL A 240 -0.03 -5.88 -18.18
N VAL A 241 -0.15 -4.96 -17.22
CA VAL A 241 -0.65 -3.60 -17.50
C VAL A 241 0.28 -2.86 -18.45
N GLY A 242 1.60 -3.01 -18.28
CA GLY A 242 2.61 -2.38 -19.13
C GLY A 242 2.52 -2.81 -20.59
N VAL A 243 2.39 -4.10 -20.84
CA VAL A 243 2.22 -4.65 -22.21
C VAL A 243 0.92 -4.15 -22.83
N LEU A 244 -0.21 -4.25 -22.13
CA LEU A 244 -1.52 -3.85 -22.66
C LEU A 244 -1.64 -2.34 -22.85
N ALA A 245 -1.07 -1.52 -21.96
CA ALA A 245 -1.06 -0.06 -22.10
C ALA A 245 -0.11 0.39 -23.20
N GLY A 246 1.05 -0.26 -23.36
CA GLY A 246 2.03 0.05 -24.41
C GLY A 246 1.56 -0.35 -25.81
N TRP A 247 0.76 -1.40 -25.93
CA TRP A 247 0.19 -1.88 -27.20
C TRP A 247 -1.33 -2.02 -27.09
N PRO A 248 -2.08 -0.90 -27.19
CA PRO A 248 -3.54 -0.96 -27.17
C PRO A 248 -4.09 -1.81 -28.31
N ILE A 249 -4.93 -2.77 -27.98
CA ILE A 249 -5.55 -3.68 -28.94
C ILE A 249 -6.93 -3.15 -29.31
N ALA A 250 -7.22 -3.01 -30.60
CA ALA A 250 -8.55 -2.65 -31.09
C ALA A 250 -9.43 -3.92 -31.17
N LEU A 251 -10.59 -3.87 -30.54
CA LEU A 251 -11.61 -4.91 -30.56
C LEU A 251 -12.91 -4.29 -31.08
N GLY A 252 -13.15 -4.38 -32.39
CA GLY A 252 -14.26 -3.68 -33.03
C GLY A 252 -14.14 -2.16 -32.89
N GLY A 253 -15.19 -1.51 -32.39
CA GLY A 253 -15.23 -0.05 -32.14
C GLY A 253 -14.53 0.41 -30.85
N ILE A 254 -13.97 -0.50 -30.04
CA ILE A 254 -13.38 -0.18 -28.74
C ILE A 254 -11.90 -0.54 -28.76
N THR A 255 -11.04 0.40 -28.36
CA THR A 255 -9.61 0.15 -28.17
C THR A 255 -9.35 -0.15 -26.71
N LEU A 256 -8.60 -1.22 -26.39
CA LEU A 256 -8.10 -1.50 -25.03
C LEU A 256 -7.03 -0.46 -24.67
N GLY A 257 -7.45 0.73 -24.29
CA GLY A 257 -6.59 1.83 -23.84
C GLY A 257 -6.08 1.62 -22.41
N GLN A 258 -5.44 2.65 -21.86
CA GLN A 258 -4.73 2.61 -20.59
C GLN A 258 -5.61 2.23 -19.39
N GLU A 259 -6.82 2.79 -19.31
CA GLU A 259 -7.78 2.48 -18.24
C GLU A 259 -8.24 1.03 -18.29
N ARG A 260 -8.48 0.47 -19.48
CA ARG A 260 -8.91 -0.92 -19.67
C ARG A 260 -7.76 -1.90 -19.41
N ALA A 261 -6.53 -1.53 -19.78
CA ALA A 261 -5.33 -2.25 -19.41
C ALA A 261 -5.21 -2.37 -17.87
N LEU A 262 -5.46 -1.26 -17.15
CA LEU A 262 -5.47 -1.27 -15.69
C LEU A 262 -6.58 -2.15 -15.13
N LEU A 263 -7.79 -2.13 -15.67
CA LEU A 263 -8.89 -2.99 -15.23
C LEU A 263 -8.56 -4.49 -15.41
N ILE A 264 -7.90 -4.87 -16.51
CA ILE A 264 -7.42 -6.23 -16.72
C ILE A 264 -6.37 -6.58 -15.66
N GLY A 265 -5.41 -5.68 -15.38
CA GLY A 265 -4.44 -5.84 -14.31
C GLY A 265 -5.09 -6.00 -12.93
N ASN A 266 -6.14 -5.23 -12.64
CA ASN A 266 -6.91 -5.35 -11.40
C ASN A 266 -7.64 -6.71 -11.32
N LEU A 267 -8.17 -7.21 -12.43
CA LEU A 267 -8.78 -8.56 -12.48
C LEU A 267 -7.75 -9.64 -12.20
N VAL A 268 -6.55 -9.56 -12.80
CA VAL A 268 -5.43 -10.47 -12.50
C VAL A 268 -5.06 -10.39 -11.01
N ALA A 269 -4.95 -9.18 -10.45
CA ALA A 269 -4.70 -8.97 -9.03
C ALA A 269 -5.79 -9.60 -8.15
N PHE A 270 -7.04 -9.45 -8.53
CA PHE A 270 -8.20 -10.01 -7.82
C PHE A 270 -8.16 -11.55 -7.79
N LEU A 271 -7.77 -12.21 -8.88
CA LEU A 271 -7.63 -13.68 -8.92
C LEU A 271 -6.64 -14.21 -7.88
N PHE A 272 -5.58 -13.45 -7.57
CA PHE A 272 -4.66 -13.79 -6.47
C PHE A 272 -5.28 -13.59 -5.09
N CYS A 273 -6.27 -12.69 -4.94
CA CYS A 273 -6.91 -12.38 -3.67
C CYS A 273 -8.08 -13.30 -3.31
N LEU A 274 -8.64 -14.04 -4.28
CA LEU A 274 -9.83 -14.90 -4.08
C LEU A 274 -9.65 -15.96 -3.00
N ARG A 275 -8.43 -16.47 -2.80
CA ARG A 275 -8.13 -17.58 -1.89
C ARG A 275 -7.95 -17.19 -0.42
N ALA A 276 -7.95 -15.92 -0.07
CA ALA A 276 -7.37 -15.42 1.17
C ALA A 276 -8.35 -15.16 2.34
N ALA A 277 -9.67 -15.36 2.22
CA ALA A 277 -10.55 -15.10 3.34
C ALA A 277 -10.68 -16.29 4.28
N VAL A 278 -10.21 -16.10 5.50
CA VAL A 278 -10.34 -17.02 6.62
C VAL A 278 -11.17 -16.34 7.71
N ARG A 279 -12.07 -17.09 8.37
CA ARG A 279 -12.74 -16.63 9.59
C ARG A 279 -11.93 -17.09 10.79
N LEU A 280 -11.71 -16.17 11.71
CA LEU A 280 -11.04 -16.42 12.99
C LEU A 280 -12.05 -16.25 14.12
N ARG A 281 -12.24 -17.29 14.94
CA ARG A 281 -13.05 -17.23 16.16
C ARG A 281 -12.15 -16.89 17.34
N VAL A 282 -12.52 -15.89 18.12
CA VAL A 282 -11.81 -15.52 19.36
C VAL A 282 -11.95 -16.64 20.38
N GLU A 283 -10.84 -17.21 20.84
CA GLU A 283 -10.81 -18.26 21.90
C GLU A 283 -10.39 -17.69 23.25
N ALA A 284 -9.41 -16.80 23.27
CA ALA A 284 -8.87 -16.25 24.51
C ALA A 284 -8.32 -14.82 24.33
N ARG A 285 -8.17 -14.14 25.47
CA ARG A 285 -7.51 -12.83 25.61
C ARG A 285 -6.55 -12.90 26.75
N ARG A 286 -5.39 -12.30 26.57
CA ARG A 286 -4.35 -12.22 27.60
C ARG A 286 -3.73 -10.83 27.55
N ASP A 287 -3.60 -10.18 28.69
CA ASP A 287 -2.79 -8.97 28.83
C ASP A 287 -1.34 -9.40 29.03
N LEU A 288 -0.47 -9.05 28.08
CA LEU A 288 0.95 -9.38 28.10
C LEU A 288 1.74 -8.38 28.93
N THR A 289 1.30 -7.12 28.88
CA THR A 289 1.85 -5.99 29.63
C THR A 289 0.69 -5.04 29.99
N PRO A 290 0.89 -4.02 30.82
CA PRO A 290 -0.16 -3.06 31.13
C PRO A 290 -0.78 -2.38 29.90
N THR A 291 -0.05 -2.34 28.77
CA THR A 291 -0.49 -1.66 27.55
C THR A 291 -0.63 -2.59 26.35
N VAL A 292 -0.23 -3.86 26.42
CA VAL A 292 -0.26 -4.80 25.29
C VAL A 292 -1.17 -5.98 25.59
N ARG A 293 -2.12 -6.19 24.68
CA ARG A 293 -3.07 -7.31 24.72
C ARG A 293 -2.84 -8.29 23.58
N GLU A 294 -2.83 -9.58 23.90
CA GLU A 294 -2.85 -10.69 22.94
C GLU A 294 -4.27 -11.23 22.76
N LEU A 295 -4.64 -11.52 21.51
CA LEU A 295 -5.83 -12.27 21.17
C LEU A 295 -5.43 -13.59 20.55
N THR A 296 -6.02 -14.67 21.07
CA THR A 296 -5.89 -16.02 20.51
C THR A 296 -7.17 -16.35 19.76
N PHE A 297 -6.99 -16.81 18.51
CA PHE A 297 -8.08 -17.20 17.63
C PHE A 297 -7.93 -18.64 17.17
N ARG A 298 -9.05 -19.24 16.79
CA ARG A 298 -9.10 -20.48 16.04
C ARG A 298 -9.55 -20.23 14.60
N ALA A 299 -8.76 -20.67 13.65
CA ALA A 299 -9.08 -20.57 12.22
C ALA A 299 -10.19 -21.57 11.84
N ALA A 300 -11.25 -21.09 11.17
CA ALA A 300 -12.38 -21.92 10.75
C ALA A 300 -12.03 -22.89 9.60
N ARG A 301 -10.92 -22.66 8.90
CA ARG A 301 -10.40 -23.52 7.84
C ARG A 301 -8.88 -23.43 7.77
N PRO A 302 -8.20 -24.45 7.23
CA PRO A 302 -6.76 -24.41 7.03
C PRO A 302 -6.34 -23.23 6.11
N PHE A 303 -5.23 -22.60 6.44
CA PHE A 303 -4.52 -21.66 5.61
C PHE A 303 -3.01 -21.79 5.90
N SER A 304 -2.18 -21.16 5.10
CA SER A 304 -0.73 -21.18 5.29
C SER A 304 -0.18 -19.76 5.38
N PHE A 305 0.85 -19.60 6.20
CA PHE A 305 1.63 -18.38 6.28
C PHE A 305 3.09 -18.71 6.58
N SER A 306 3.98 -17.75 6.38
CA SER A 306 5.39 -17.84 6.79
C SER A 306 5.61 -17.00 8.05
N PRO A 307 6.49 -17.44 8.98
CA PRO A 307 6.80 -16.67 10.20
C PRO A 307 7.26 -15.25 9.88
N GLY A 308 6.69 -14.26 10.56
CA GLY A 308 6.94 -12.85 10.30
C GLY A 308 5.95 -12.18 9.32
N GLN A 309 5.02 -12.94 8.74
CA GLN A 309 3.92 -12.39 7.94
C GLN A 309 2.84 -11.77 8.84
N TYR A 310 2.02 -10.92 8.24
CA TYR A 310 0.86 -10.28 8.88
C TYR A 310 -0.45 -10.67 8.20
N LEU A 311 -1.52 -10.55 8.95
CA LEU A 311 -2.88 -10.72 8.48
C LEU A 311 -3.62 -9.38 8.52
N GLU A 312 -4.53 -9.16 7.56
CA GLU A 312 -5.46 -8.03 7.60
C GLU A 312 -6.77 -8.50 8.23
N LEU A 313 -7.10 -7.94 9.38
CA LEU A 313 -8.29 -8.27 10.16
C LEU A 313 -9.36 -7.21 9.96
N ASP A 314 -10.56 -7.65 9.59
CA ASP A 314 -11.74 -6.79 9.46
C ASP A 314 -12.57 -6.85 10.76
N VAL A 315 -12.69 -5.70 11.41
CA VAL A 315 -13.50 -5.52 12.63
C VAL A 315 -14.61 -4.52 12.35
N PRO A 316 -15.80 -4.99 11.93
CA PRO A 316 -16.93 -4.12 11.70
C PRO A 316 -17.34 -3.39 12.99
N HIS A 317 -17.38 -2.06 12.98
CA HIS A 317 -17.81 -1.25 14.11
C HIS A 317 -18.41 0.08 13.65
N ARG A 318 -19.29 0.64 14.48
CA ARG A 318 -19.87 1.96 14.24
C ARG A 318 -18.80 3.04 14.41
N ARG A 319 -18.87 4.12 13.61
CA ARG A 319 -17.94 5.26 13.64
C ARG A 319 -16.48 4.87 13.40
N ALA A 320 -16.27 3.97 12.43
CA ALA A 320 -14.92 3.66 12.00
C ALA A 320 -14.15 4.95 11.64
N ASP A 321 -12.86 5.03 12.02
CA ASP A 321 -12.02 6.17 11.72
C ASP A 321 -11.71 6.30 10.22
N SER A 322 -10.93 7.31 9.80
CA SER A 322 -10.58 7.56 8.39
C SER A 322 -9.87 6.38 7.70
N ARG A 323 -9.44 5.37 8.45
CA ARG A 323 -8.71 4.20 7.95
C ARG A 323 -9.59 2.96 7.77
N GLY A 324 -10.88 3.03 8.11
CA GLY A 324 -11.85 1.96 7.93
C GLY A 324 -11.82 0.89 9.02
N THR A 325 -12.47 -0.23 8.69
CA THR A 325 -12.69 -1.37 9.60
C THR A 325 -11.59 -2.43 9.52
N ARG A 326 -10.47 -2.16 8.84
CA ARG A 326 -9.39 -3.12 8.63
C ARG A 326 -8.06 -2.60 9.11
N ARG A 327 -7.28 -3.51 9.69
CA ARG A 327 -5.89 -3.27 10.06
C ARG A 327 -5.06 -4.52 9.87
N GLU A 328 -3.80 -4.27 9.62
CA GLU A 328 -2.78 -5.30 9.53
C GLU A 328 -2.19 -5.56 10.91
N PHE A 329 -2.04 -6.84 11.24
CA PHE A 329 -1.42 -7.32 12.46
C PHE A 329 -0.41 -8.40 12.13
N SER A 330 0.81 -8.26 12.60
CA SER A 330 1.80 -9.33 12.54
C SER A 330 1.26 -10.56 13.28
N ILE A 331 1.37 -11.72 12.66
CA ILE A 331 0.99 -12.98 13.30
C ILE A 331 2.06 -13.29 14.35
N ALA A 332 1.65 -13.54 15.59
CA ALA A 332 2.54 -13.87 16.71
C ALA A 332 2.70 -15.36 16.93
N SER A 333 1.75 -16.21 16.43
CA SER A 333 1.87 -17.66 16.47
C SER A 333 2.82 -18.19 15.40
N ALA A 334 3.35 -19.40 15.58
CA ALA A 334 4.05 -20.12 14.52
C ALA A 334 3.07 -20.79 13.55
N PRO A 335 3.48 -21.11 12.30
CA PRO A 335 2.65 -21.91 11.38
C PRO A 335 2.26 -23.28 11.96
N GLU A 336 3.11 -23.85 12.80
CA GLU A 336 2.92 -25.12 13.49
C GLU A 336 1.81 -25.07 14.53
N ASP A 337 1.47 -23.88 15.03
CA ASP A 337 0.37 -23.67 15.99
C ASP A 337 -1.02 -23.78 15.33
N LEU A 338 -1.11 -23.79 13.99
CA LEU A 338 -2.39 -23.86 13.30
C LEU A 338 -3.20 -25.08 13.75
N PRO A 339 -4.50 -24.94 13.98
CA PRO A 339 -5.39 -23.82 13.61
C PRO A 339 -5.39 -22.62 14.55
N THR A 340 -4.55 -22.59 15.58
CA THR A 340 -4.45 -21.48 16.53
C THR A 340 -3.65 -20.32 15.91
N VAL A 341 -4.22 -19.11 15.94
CA VAL A 341 -3.60 -17.89 15.43
C VAL A 341 -3.57 -16.85 16.54
N ARG A 342 -2.44 -16.20 16.75
CA ARG A 342 -2.28 -15.16 17.77
C ARG A 342 -1.85 -13.85 17.14
N ILE A 343 -2.42 -12.76 17.63
CA ILE A 343 -1.99 -11.39 17.32
C ILE A 343 -1.86 -10.61 18.62
N ALA A 344 -1.03 -9.58 18.62
CA ALA A 344 -0.98 -8.66 19.75
C ALA A 344 -1.05 -7.20 19.28
N PHE A 345 -1.61 -6.35 20.13
CA PHE A 345 -1.75 -4.93 19.85
C PHE A 345 -1.64 -4.10 21.12
N LYS A 346 -1.18 -2.86 20.95
CA LYS A 346 -1.13 -1.90 22.07
C LYS A 346 -2.54 -1.36 22.31
N ASP A 347 -3.07 -1.60 23.52
CA ASP A 347 -4.35 -1.09 23.99
C ASP A 347 -4.21 0.38 24.47
N GLY A 348 -5.32 1.03 24.85
CA GLY A 348 -5.33 2.40 25.35
C GLY A 348 -5.15 3.50 24.27
N SER A 349 -5.22 3.14 22.98
CA SER A 349 -5.14 4.11 21.89
C SER A 349 -6.48 4.83 21.64
N ARG A 350 -6.43 6.05 21.04
CA ARG A 350 -7.63 6.77 20.57
C ARG A 350 -8.32 6.11 19.35
N SER A 351 -7.79 5.00 18.85
CA SER A 351 -8.31 4.30 17.68
C SER A 351 -9.63 3.63 17.97
N SER A 352 -10.67 3.99 17.22
CA SER A 352 -12.00 3.34 17.27
C SER A 352 -11.90 1.85 16.95
N TYR A 353 -11.02 1.49 16.00
CA TYR A 353 -10.76 0.11 15.61
C TYR A 353 -10.20 -0.74 16.76
N LYS A 354 -9.17 -0.25 17.47
CA LYS A 354 -8.54 -1.00 18.57
C LYS A 354 -9.51 -1.19 19.75
N ARG A 355 -10.34 -0.20 20.04
CA ARG A 355 -11.42 -0.33 21.03
C ARG A 355 -12.43 -1.40 20.62
N ALA A 356 -12.89 -1.36 19.36
CA ALA A 356 -13.81 -2.36 18.85
C ALA A 356 -13.19 -3.77 18.86
N LEU A 357 -11.90 -3.89 18.51
CA LEU A 357 -11.18 -5.17 18.58
C LEU A 357 -11.07 -5.69 20.03
N ALA A 358 -10.79 -4.80 20.98
CA ALA A 358 -10.73 -5.13 22.40
C ALA A 358 -12.09 -5.57 22.96
N GLU A 359 -13.20 -5.11 22.39
CA GLU A 359 -14.57 -5.42 22.81
C GLU A 359 -15.13 -6.71 22.18
N VAL A 360 -14.49 -7.28 21.14
CA VAL A 360 -14.99 -8.51 20.48
C VAL A 360 -15.12 -9.65 21.51
N PRO A 361 -16.28 -10.25 21.75
CA PRO A 361 -16.45 -11.28 22.78
C PRO A 361 -15.69 -12.58 22.43
N VAL A 362 -15.30 -13.34 23.46
CA VAL A 362 -14.86 -14.74 23.25
C VAL A 362 -15.99 -15.49 22.55
N GLY A 363 -15.64 -16.28 21.53
CA GLY A 363 -16.60 -16.90 20.61
C GLY A 363 -16.98 -16.02 19.41
N GLY A 364 -16.71 -14.71 19.45
CA GLY A 364 -16.93 -13.80 18.31
C GLY A 364 -16.05 -14.18 17.11
N THR A 365 -16.57 -13.92 15.91
CA THR A 365 -15.88 -14.30 14.67
C THR A 365 -15.52 -13.05 13.87
N LEU A 366 -14.27 -12.96 13.46
CA LEU A 366 -13.72 -11.89 12.62
C LEU A 366 -13.26 -12.45 11.26
N ALA A 367 -13.29 -11.62 10.23
CA ALA A 367 -12.81 -12.01 8.90
C ALA A 367 -11.36 -11.57 8.70
N VAL A 368 -10.52 -12.49 8.26
CA VAL A 368 -9.20 -12.19 7.70
C VAL A 368 -9.37 -12.00 6.20
N THR A 369 -9.09 -10.81 5.71
CA THR A 369 -9.22 -10.49 4.29
C THR A 369 -8.00 -10.89 3.47
N GLY A 370 -6.86 -11.12 4.13
CA GLY A 370 -5.64 -11.64 3.51
C GLY A 370 -4.52 -11.87 4.50
N VAL A 371 -3.54 -12.67 4.08
CA VAL A 371 -2.29 -12.94 4.79
C VAL A 371 -1.15 -12.70 3.82
N TRP A 372 -0.18 -11.85 4.17
CA TRP A 372 0.95 -11.49 3.33
C TRP A 372 2.11 -10.89 4.13
N GLY A 373 3.12 -10.42 3.43
CA GLY A 373 4.33 -9.84 4.00
C GLY A 373 5.58 -10.59 3.56
N ASP A 374 6.67 -9.87 3.46
CA ASP A 374 8.00 -10.36 3.09
C ASP A 374 9.02 -10.22 4.24
N PHE A 375 8.53 -9.93 5.45
CA PHE A 375 9.33 -9.81 6.66
C PHE A 375 9.68 -11.20 7.23
N VAL A 376 10.25 -12.05 6.36
CA VAL A 376 10.59 -13.45 6.67
C VAL A 376 12.10 -13.61 6.78
N LEU A 377 12.55 -14.53 7.63
CA LEU A 377 13.99 -14.81 7.83
C LEU A 377 14.63 -15.29 6.52
N PRO A 378 15.97 -15.10 6.35
CA PRO A 378 16.68 -15.60 5.18
C PRO A 378 16.46 -17.09 4.97
N ALA A 379 16.35 -17.53 3.72
CA ALA A 379 16.16 -18.94 3.39
C ALA A 379 17.35 -19.84 3.83
N ARG A 380 18.57 -19.25 3.93
CA ARG A 380 19.75 -19.98 4.43
C ARG A 380 19.77 -19.99 5.95
N PRO A 381 19.66 -21.17 6.60
CA PRO A 381 19.65 -21.26 8.07
C PRO A 381 20.95 -20.80 8.74
N THR A 382 22.08 -20.92 8.06
CA THR A 382 23.41 -20.53 8.54
C THR A 382 23.68 -19.02 8.49
N ALA A 383 22.79 -18.22 7.88
CA ALA A 383 22.96 -16.77 7.85
C ALA A 383 22.71 -16.18 9.25
N PRO A 384 23.70 -15.49 9.85
CA PRO A 384 23.50 -14.82 11.13
C PRO A 384 22.46 -13.70 10.99
N VAL A 385 21.60 -13.54 12.00
CA VAL A 385 20.48 -12.60 11.96
C VAL A 385 20.55 -11.66 13.17
N LEU A 386 20.27 -10.38 12.93
CA LEU A 386 20.01 -9.37 13.93
C LEU A 386 18.55 -8.96 13.86
N LEU A 387 17.82 -9.16 14.93
CA LEU A 387 16.44 -8.69 15.10
C LEU A 387 16.47 -7.44 15.98
N VAL A 388 15.86 -6.35 15.56
CA VAL A 388 15.72 -5.13 16.35
C VAL A 388 14.24 -4.81 16.50
N ALA A 389 13.73 -4.93 17.71
CA ALA A 389 12.34 -4.70 18.07
C ALA A 389 12.17 -3.45 18.92
N ALA A 390 11.15 -2.64 18.67
CA ALA A 390 10.73 -1.59 19.59
C ALA A 390 9.27 -1.77 20.02
N GLY A 391 9.07 -1.95 21.33
CA GLY A 391 7.75 -2.18 21.91
C GLY A 391 7.01 -3.33 21.21
N ILE A 392 5.78 -3.09 20.76
CA ILE A 392 4.95 -4.09 20.06
C ILE A 392 5.54 -4.57 18.72
N GLY A 393 6.56 -3.90 18.19
CA GLY A 393 7.30 -4.35 17.02
C GLY A 393 8.01 -5.69 17.18
N VAL A 394 8.03 -6.24 18.36
CA VAL A 394 8.55 -7.59 18.64
C VAL A 394 7.66 -8.70 18.04
N THR A 395 6.40 -8.42 17.78
CA THR A 395 5.39 -9.42 17.37
C THR A 395 5.79 -10.30 16.18
N PRO A 396 6.31 -9.80 15.02
CA PRO A 396 6.73 -10.67 13.92
C PRO A 396 7.90 -11.57 14.30
N PHE A 397 8.79 -11.11 15.19
CA PHE A 397 9.92 -11.89 15.66
C PHE A 397 9.49 -13.03 16.57
N VAL A 398 8.45 -12.84 17.39
CA VAL A 398 7.88 -13.91 18.22
C VAL A 398 7.40 -15.07 17.36
N SER A 399 6.73 -14.81 16.25
CA SER A 399 6.33 -15.84 15.29
C SER A 399 7.54 -16.61 14.72
N GLN A 400 8.60 -15.88 14.38
CA GLN A 400 9.84 -16.46 13.86
C GLN A 400 10.53 -17.32 14.92
N LEU A 401 10.64 -16.85 16.16
CA LEU A 401 11.28 -17.57 17.27
C LEU A 401 10.49 -18.82 17.66
N ARG A 402 9.17 -18.74 17.74
CA ARG A 402 8.29 -19.90 17.97
C ARG A 402 8.45 -20.96 16.88
N HIS A 403 8.54 -20.53 15.62
CA HIS A 403 8.81 -21.44 14.50
C HIS A 403 10.17 -22.14 14.61
N LEU A 404 11.23 -21.39 14.91
CA LEU A 404 12.57 -21.97 15.11
C LEU A 404 12.56 -23.00 16.25
N ALA A 405 11.91 -22.70 17.35
CA ALA A 405 11.76 -23.62 18.49
C ALA A 405 10.93 -24.87 18.12
N ALA A 406 9.79 -24.70 17.45
CA ALA A 406 8.90 -25.80 17.05
C ALA A 406 9.54 -26.74 16.03
N THR A 407 10.39 -26.22 15.14
CA THR A 407 11.08 -27.01 14.10
C THR A 407 12.45 -27.53 14.54
N GLY A 408 12.94 -27.13 15.72
CA GLY A 408 14.30 -27.46 16.16
C GLY A 408 15.40 -26.84 15.30
N GLN A 409 15.10 -25.80 14.50
CA GLN A 409 16.06 -25.18 13.62
C GLN A 409 17.02 -24.28 14.40
N ALA A 410 18.26 -24.69 14.54
CA ALA A 410 19.32 -23.86 15.09
C ALA A 410 19.66 -22.72 14.13
N ARG A 411 19.70 -21.47 14.64
CA ARG A 411 20.09 -20.28 13.89
C ARG A 411 20.82 -19.30 14.80
N ASP A 412 21.87 -18.68 14.29
CA ASP A 412 22.55 -17.58 14.99
C ASP A 412 21.67 -16.32 14.93
N VAL A 413 20.95 -16.05 16.01
CA VAL A 413 20.02 -14.91 16.14
C VAL A 413 20.38 -14.11 17.38
N VAL A 414 20.48 -12.80 17.26
CA VAL A 414 20.54 -11.84 18.36
C VAL A 414 19.32 -10.93 18.27
N LEU A 415 18.61 -10.76 19.39
CA LEU A 415 17.50 -9.82 19.49
C LEU A 415 17.92 -8.59 20.31
N VAL A 416 17.80 -7.41 19.72
CA VAL A 416 17.83 -6.12 20.43
C VAL A 416 16.40 -5.68 20.67
N TYR A 417 16.01 -5.57 21.95
CA TYR A 417 14.65 -5.25 22.34
C TYR A 417 14.60 -3.91 23.10
N VAL A 418 13.98 -2.91 22.48
CA VAL A 418 13.87 -1.55 23.01
C VAL A 418 12.45 -1.33 23.54
N VAL A 419 12.31 -1.01 24.81
CA VAL A 419 11.05 -0.66 25.48
C VAL A 419 11.25 0.54 26.37
N SER A 420 10.17 1.26 26.72
CA SER A 420 10.27 2.40 27.62
C SER A 420 10.59 1.96 29.06
N GLU A 421 9.95 0.87 29.51
CA GLU A 421 10.10 0.31 30.86
C GLU A 421 10.14 -1.22 30.78
N ALA A 422 10.76 -1.86 31.75
CA ALA A 422 10.87 -3.33 31.81
C ALA A 422 9.49 -4.02 31.88
N SER A 423 8.49 -3.37 32.47
CA SER A 423 7.10 -3.82 32.52
C SER A 423 6.44 -3.93 31.12
N GLU A 424 7.00 -3.29 30.10
CA GLU A 424 6.52 -3.28 28.71
C GLU A 424 7.19 -4.37 27.84
N LEU A 425 8.00 -5.27 28.43
CA LEU A 425 8.60 -6.41 27.73
C LEU A 425 7.54 -7.47 27.42
N ALA A 426 6.80 -7.28 26.34
CA ALA A 426 5.81 -8.24 25.86
C ALA A 426 6.49 -9.54 25.38
N PHE A 427 5.80 -10.68 25.53
CA PHE A 427 6.27 -12.01 25.13
C PHE A 427 7.60 -12.44 25.79
N ARG A 428 7.88 -11.92 26.98
CA ARG A 428 9.12 -12.18 27.70
C ARG A 428 9.39 -13.69 27.85
N ASP A 429 8.38 -14.46 28.26
CA ASP A 429 8.51 -15.91 28.46
C ASP A 429 8.75 -16.66 27.15
N ASP A 430 8.03 -16.29 26.10
CA ASP A 430 8.17 -16.90 24.75
C ASP A 430 9.58 -16.67 24.18
N ILE A 431 10.10 -15.44 24.34
CA ILE A 431 11.44 -15.09 23.86
C ILE A 431 12.51 -15.78 24.72
N ALA A 432 12.34 -15.83 26.04
CA ALA A 432 13.26 -16.53 26.93
C ALA A 432 13.31 -18.03 26.62
N ALA A 433 12.15 -18.65 26.33
CA ALA A 433 12.07 -20.05 25.95
C ALA A 433 12.80 -20.37 24.62
N SER A 434 13.03 -19.41 23.76
CA SER A 434 13.79 -19.61 22.53
C SER A 434 15.30 -19.76 22.75
N GLY A 435 15.81 -19.39 23.92
CA GLY A 435 17.23 -19.52 24.30
C GLY A 435 18.19 -18.59 23.55
N ILE A 436 17.69 -17.62 22.76
CA ILE A 436 18.54 -16.68 22.00
C ILE A 436 19.11 -15.59 22.92
N PRO A 437 20.29 -15.01 22.59
CA PRO A 437 20.80 -13.82 23.24
C PRO A 437 19.87 -12.63 23.01
N VAL A 438 19.54 -11.89 24.08
CA VAL A 438 18.70 -10.68 24.00
C VAL A 438 19.41 -9.51 24.68
N VAL A 439 19.50 -8.41 23.96
CA VAL A 439 20.02 -7.13 24.44
C VAL A 439 18.85 -6.19 24.67
N VAL A 440 18.62 -5.82 25.93
CA VAL A 440 17.49 -4.97 26.34
C VAL A 440 17.94 -3.52 26.51
N PHE A 441 17.18 -2.61 25.91
CA PHE A 441 17.28 -1.19 26.20
C PHE A 441 15.95 -0.72 26.80
N CYS A 442 16.01 -0.22 28.05
CA CYS A 442 14.89 0.38 28.75
C CYS A 442 15.39 1.40 29.75
N ARG A 443 14.52 2.34 30.19
CA ARG A 443 14.87 3.50 30.99
C ARG A 443 15.76 3.16 32.17
N ASP A 444 15.36 2.15 32.93
CA ASP A 444 16.04 1.72 34.14
C ASP A 444 16.46 0.24 34.01
N GLU A 445 17.57 -0.13 34.65
CA GLU A 445 18.05 -1.50 34.64
C GLU A 445 17.04 -2.43 35.32
N PRO A 446 16.54 -3.47 34.63
CA PRO A 446 15.62 -4.46 35.22
C PRO A 446 16.30 -5.31 36.31
N ARG A 447 15.60 -5.52 37.40
CA ARG A 447 16.14 -6.37 38.52
C ARG A 447 16.18 -7.85 38.20
N ASP A 448 15.34 -8.32 37.27
CA ASP A 448 15.14 -9.72 36.95
C ASP A 448 15.06 -9.93 35.44
N LEU A 449 16.18 -10.06 34.77
CA LEU A 449 16.21 -10.46 33.35
C LEU A 449 16.33 -12.00 33.24
N PRO A 450 15.71 -12.65 32.25
CA PRO A 450 15.92 -14.05 31.95
C PRO A 450 17.40 -14.37 31.67
N ALA A 451 17.79 -15.63 31.85
CA ALA A 451 19.14 -16.07 31.51
C ALA A 451 19.47 -15.78 30.04
N GLY A 452 20.67 -15.26 29.78
CA GLY A 452 21.12 -14.88 28.44
C GLY A 452 20.63 -13.50 27.97
N TRP A 453 19.88 -12.77 28.80
CA TRP A 453 19.49 -11.40 28.53
C TRP A 453 20.42 -10.40 29.20
N VAL A 454 20.76 -9.33 28.53
CA VAL A 454 21.66 -8.29 29.04
C VAL A 454 21.00 -6.92 28.84
N TRP A 455 21.00 -6.11 29.91
CA TRP A 455 20.66 -4.70 29.80
C TRP A 455 21.86 -3.91 29.27
N ALA A 456 21.64 -3.09 28.22
CA ALA A 456 22.71 -2.36 27.55
C ALA A 456 22.58 -0.83 27.65
N GLY A 457 21.56 -0.34 28.33
CA GLY A 457 21.37 1.08 28.56
C GLY A 457 19.93 1.57 28.42
N PRO A 458 19.73 2.89 28.44
CA PRO A 458 18.42 3.53 28.39
C PRO A 458 17.69 3.30 27.04
N ASP A 459 16.39 3.59 27.03
CA ASP A 459 15.46 3.41 25.91
C ASP A 459 15.75 4.28 24.67
N ARG A 460 16.68 5.23 24.76
CA ARG A 460 17.14 6.08 23.64
C ARG A 460 18.35 5.47 22.95
N VAL A 461 18.08 4.55 22.04
CA VAL A 461 19.13 3.84 21.31
C VAL A 461 19.53 4.61 20.06
N ASP A 462 20.82 4.86 19.90
CA ASP A 462 21.43 5.42 18.70
C ASP A 462 22.27 4.37 17.95
N ALA A 463 22.86 4.78 16.85
CA ALA A 463 23.68 3.89 16.01
C ALA A 463 24.89 3.33 16.76
N ASP A 464 25.55 4.16 17.58
CA ASP A 464 26.77 3.75 18.31
C ASP A 464 26.42 2.78 19.44
N ALA A 465 25.33 3.00 20.15
CA ALA A 465 24.82 2.05 21.15
C ALA A 465 24.49 0.69 20.52
N LEU A 466 23.86 0.68 19.34
CA LEU A 466 23.57 -0.56 18.61
C LEU A 466 24.87 -1.29 18.20
N ILE A 467 25.88 -0.57 17.71
CA ILE A 467 27.17 -1.17 17.30
C ILE A 467 27.91 -1.73 18.52
N ARG A 468 27.88 -1.05 19.67
CA ARG A 468 28.46 -1.59 20.91
C ARG A 468 27.73 -2.86 21.39
N ALA A 469 26.41 -2.88 21.27
CA ALA A 469 25.58 -4.01 21.67
C ALA A 469 25.75 -5.23 20.73
N VAL A 470 25.98 -5.00 19.43
CA VAL A 470 26.13 -6.05 18.41
C VAL A 470 27.35 -5.72 17.54
N PRO A 471 28.58 -6.03 18.01
CA PRO A 471 29.82 -5.64 17.30
C PRO A 471 29.95 -6.29 15.91
N ASP A 472 29.36 -7.47 15.71
CA ASP A 472 29.40 -8.24 14.46
C ASP A 472 28.24 -7.92 13.49
N ILE A 473 27.58 -6.78 13.66
CA ILE A 473 26.44 -6.33 12.82
C ILE A 473 26.73 -6.44 11.31
N ALA A 474 27.97 -6.21 10.89
CA ALA A 474 28.40 -6.28 9.48
C ALA A 474 28.31 -7.70 8.88
N ARG A 475 28.20 -8.73 9.71
CA ARG A 475 28.05 -10.13 9.27
C ARG A 475 26.60 -10.62 9.30
N ARG A 476 25.69 -9.85 9.87
CA ARG A 476 24.29 -10.22 10.12
C ARG A 476 23.34 -9.66 9.08
N ALA A 477 22.29 -10.39 8.75
CA ALA A 477 21.11 -9.87 8.09
C ALA A 477 20.22 -9.16 9.12
N ALA A 478 20.00 -7.85 8.98
CA ALA A 478 19.26 -7.05 9.94
C ALA A 478 17.76 -6.97 9.60
N TYR A 479 16.92 -7.21 10.58
CA TYR A 479 15.48 -7.03 10.55
C TYR A 479 15.08 -6.04 11.64
N VAL A 480 14.37 -4.99 11.28
CA VAL A 480 13.99 -3.92 12.22
C VAL A 480 12.51 -3.69 12.17
N SER A 481 11.86 -3.79 13.33
CA SER A 481 10.43 -3.60 13.49
C SER A 481 10.15 -2.60 14.62
N GLY A 482 9.54 -1.45 14.28
CA GLY A 482 9.27 -0.41 15.27
C GLY A 482 8.92 0.95 14.66
N PRO A 483 8.91 2.02 15.49
CA PRO A 483 8.58 3.36 15.04
C PRO A 483 9.56 3.88 13.98
N PRO A 484 9.09 4.61 12.95
CA PRO A 484 9.94 5.15 11.88
C PRO A 484 11.11 6.02 12.38
N ARG A 485 10.93 6.71 13.51
CA ARG A 485 11.98 7.54 14.11
C ARG A 485 13.15 6.70 14.62
N LEU A 486 12.87 5.56 15.26
CA LEU A 486 13.91 4.64 15.72
C LEU A 486 14.64 4.02 14.53
N ILE A 487 13.92 3.55 13.52
CA ILE A 487 14.52 3.00 12.31
C ILE A 487 15.47 4.02 11.68
N ALA A 488 15.06 5.30 11.61
CA ALA A 488 15.91 6.36 11.07
C ALA A 488 17.15 6.66 11.93
N SER A 489 17.04 6.63 13.27
CA SER A 489 18.18 6.85 14.18
C SER A 489 19.21 5.71 14.10
N LEU A 490 18.76 4.48 13.86
CA LEU A 490 19.61 3.31 13.74
C LEU A 490 20.15 3.08 12.33
N ALA A 491 19.67 3.79 11.32
CA ALA A 491 20.04 3.60 9.92
C ALA A 491 21.57 3.61 9.68
N PRO A 492 22.41 4.48 10.31
CA PRO A 492 23.86 4.45 10.12
C PRO A 492 24.52 3.13 10.56
N ALA A 493 24.05 2.52 11.65
CA ALA A 493 24.53 1.21 12.10
C ALA A 493 24.00 0.08 11.21
N LEU A 494 22.71 0.11 10.91
CA LEU A 494 22.01 -0.92 10.14
C LEU A 494 22.47 -0.98 8.68
N SER A 495 22.97 0.12 8.11
CA SER A 495 23.55 0.13 6.78
C SER A 495 24.84 -0.70 6.65
N ARG A 496 25.47 -1.08 7.77
CA ARG A 496 26.63 -1.97 7.81
C ARG A 496 26.25 -3.46 7.68
N ALA A 497 24.99 -3.83 7.94
CA ALA A 497 24.51 -5.20 7.85
C ALA A 497 24.57 -5.74 6.41
N THR A 498 24.65 -7.07 6.26
CA THR A 498 24.66 -7.73 4.94
C THR A 498 23.39 -7.47 4.14
N SER A 499 22.26 -7.29 4.82
CA SER A 499 20.97 -6.87 4.27
C SER A 499 20.15 -6.18 5.34
N LEU A 500 19.22 -5.34 4.93
CA LEU A 500 18.31 -4.62 5.84
C LEU A 500 16.87 -4.78 5.38
N THR A 501 16.04 -5.36 6.24
CA THR A 501 14.59 -5.44 6.07
C THR A 501 13.91 -4.67 7.20
N THR A 502 12.98 -3.77 6.87
CA THR A 502 12.32 -2.92 7.86
C THR A 502 10.81 -3.10 7.81
N ASP A 503 10.20 -3.12 9.00
CA ASP A 503 8.75 -3.08 9.19
C ASP A 503 8.41 -1.90 10.11
N ALA A 504 7.87 -0.83 9.51
CA ALA A 504 7.65 0.42 10.20
C ALA A 504 6.22 0.48 10.78
N PHE A 505 6.08 0.29 12.08
CA PHE A 505 4.84 0.57 12.78
C PHE A 505 4.71 2.07 13.05
N ALA A 506 3.89 2.74 12.28
CA ALA A 506 3.42 4.06 12.67
C ALA A 506 2.50 3.86 13.87
N GLY A 507 3.02 4.09 15.08
CA GLY A 507 2.25 4.00 16.32
C GLY A 507 1.01 4.86 16.26
N TYR A 508 -0.13 4.29 16.51
CA TYR A 508 -1.44 4.94 16.52
C TYR A 508 -2.09 4.80 17.88
#